data_5197b5c869e9ff8b069d3cf30d5d9aae
#
_entry.id   5197b5c869e9ff8b069d3cf30d5d9aae
#
_cell.length_a   1.000
_cell.length_b   1.000
_cell.length_c   1.000
_cell.angle_alpha   90.00
_cell.angle_beta   90.00
_cell.angle_gamma   90.00
#
_symmetry.space_group_name_H-M   'P 1'
#
loop_
_entity.id
_entity.type
_entity.pdbx_description
1 polymer ?
#
loop_
_entity_poly.entity_id
_entity_poly.type
_entity_poly.pdbx_seq_one_letter_code
_entity_poly.pdbx_strand_id
1 'polypeptide(L)'
;QEMAEDWEDRWHSYARSSSASAPSILDASAKPTLTHEAMKAIEGGVLLLSGNSIGELTASLSTVHFEGALFDSDPRGLRLSMALQDASSNFQADAPCRMALVATSWAEFEKRKTLASSSLSDKAKWGFLQAQGILVSDEASLPDGVKVAHMYPGQGSQYVGMTTDLFHR
;
A
#
# COMPACT_ATOMS: atom_id res chain seq x y z
N GLN A 1 -39.98 -17.71 -0.31
CA GLN A 1 -40.23 -16.28 -0.34
C GLN A 1 -40.12 -15.66 1.07
N GLU A 2 -40.59 -16.37 2.12
CA GLU A 2 -40.53 -15.95 3.53
C GLU A 2 -39.11 -15.81 4.11
N MET A 3 -38.14 -16.57 3.61
CA MET A 3 -36.73 -16.47 4.13
C MET A 3 -35.95 -15.25 3.61
N ALA A 4 -36.40 -14.59 2.56
CA ALA A 4 -35.72 -13.44 1.99
C ALA A 4 -36.03 -12.14 2.78
N GLU A 5 -37.20 -12.04 3.40
CA GLU A 5 -37.64 -10.86 4.18
C GLU A 5 -36.98 -10.79 5.56
N ASP A 6 -36.66 -11.94 6.19
CA ASP A 6 -36.08 -12.02 7.54
C ASP A 6 -34.61 -11.52 7.60
N TRP A 7 -33.84 -11.64 6.54
CA TRP A 7 -32.46 -11.16 6.54
C TRP A 7 -32.34 -9.64 6.34
N GLU A 8 -33.25 -9.03 5.56
CA GLU A 8 -33.28 -7.56 5.39
C GLU A 8 -33.65 -6.85 6.70
N ASP A 9 -34.63 -7.35 7.43
CA ASP A 9 -35.00 -6.82 8.74
C ASP A 9 -33.89 -6.98 9.78
N ARG A 10 -33.18 -8.10 9.77
CA ARG A 10 -31.99 -8.32 10.61
C ARG A 10 -30.84 -7.38 10.24
N TRP A 11 -30.59 -7.17 8.95
CA TRP A 11 -29.57 -6.25 8.47
C TRP A 11 -29.87 -4.81 8.88
N HIS A 12 -31.09 -4.36 8.69
CA HIS A 12 -31.53 -3.02 9.10
C HIS A 12 -31.55 -2.83 10.62
N SER A 13 -31.75 -3.86 11.38
CA SER A 13 -31.63 -3.85 12.84
C SER A 13 -30.16 -3.72 13.27
N TYR A 14 -29.26 -4.47 12.64
CA TYR A 14 -27.81 -4.41 12.89
C TYR A 14 -27.23 -3.05 12.47
N ALA A 15 -27.61 -2.54 11.31
CA ALA A 15 -27.17 -1.24 10.81
C ALA A 15 -27.65 -0.08 11.70
N ARG A 16 -28.82 -0.19 12.34
CA ARG A 16 -29.33 0.79 13.30
C ARG A 16 -28.63 0.72 14.66
N SER A 17 -28.23 -0.46 15.12
CA SER A 17 -27.50 -0.62 16.38
C SER A 17 -26.03 -0.18 16.29
N SER A 18 -25.43 -0.22 15.10
CA SER A 18 -24.06 0.26 14.86
C SER A 18 -23.97 1.77 14.56
N SER A 19 -25.10 2.47 14.43
CA SER A 19 -25.12 3.93 14.20
C SER A 19 -25.00 4.79 15.46
N ALA A 20 -24.85 4.17 16.63
CA ALA A 20 -24.53 4.89 17.85
C ALA A 20 -23.04 5.27 17.85
N SER A 21 -22.76 6.55 17.48
CA SER A 21 -21.45 7.21 17.53
C SER A 21 -20.38 6.75 16.56
N ALA A 22 -20.65 6.81 15.24
CA ALA A 22 -19.55 7.03 14.30
C ALA A 22 -19.05 8.47 14.48
N PRO A 23 -17.77 8.72 14.80
CA PRO A 23 -17.24 10.07 14.81
C PRO A 23 -17.36 10.64 13.38
N SER A 24 -17.85 11.86 13.29
CA SER A 24 -17.97 12.62 12.06
C SER A 24 -16.59 12.73 11.38
N ILE A 25 -16.40 12.02 10.28
CA ILE A 25 -15.13 11.95 9.52
C ILE A 25 -14.95 13.21 8.63
N LEU A 26 -15.53 14.33 8.95
CA LEU A 26 -15.49 15.55 8.13
C LEU A 26 -14.87 16.75 8.87
N ASP A 27 -13.80 16.54 9.60
CA ASP A 27 -12.89 17.64 9.94
C ASP A 27 -11.59 17.44 9.14
N ALA A 28 -11.57 17.98 7.92
CA ALA A 28 -10.44 17.88 6.98
C ALA A 28 -9.19 18.69 7.43
N SER A 29 -9.24 19.32 8.60
CA SER A 29 -8.14 20.11 9.18
C SER A 29 -7.36 19.36 10.27
N ALA A 30 -7.91 18.25 10.80
CA ALA A 30 -7.21 17.44 11.78
C ALA A 30 -6.26 16.47 11.05
N LYS A 31 -4.94 16.69 11.19
CA LYS A 31 -3.97 15.63 10.86
C LYS A 31 -4.38 14.36 11.60
N PRO A 32 -4.52 13.22 10.92
CA PRO A 32 -4.91 11.98 11.58
C PRO A 32 -3.86 11.65 12.65
N THR A 33 -4.26 11.78 13.91
CA THR A 33 -3.43 11.34 15.04
C THR A 33 -3.55 9.82 15.08
N LEU A 34 -2.53 9.13 14.61
CA LEU A 34 -2.44 7.67 14.69
C LEU A 34 -2.56 7.26 16.16
N THR A 35 -3.58 6.48 16.49
CA THR A 35 -3.72 5.91 17.84
C THR A 35 -2.57 4.94 18.10
N HIS A 36 -2.21 4.73 19.36
CA HIS A 36 -1.14 3.80 19.75
C HIS A 36 -1.36 2.37 19.24
N GLU A 37 -2.61 1.94 19.04
CA GLU A 37 -2.95 0.63 18.46
C GLU A 37 -2.81 0.61 16.94
N ALA A 38 -3.19 1.68 16.24
CA ALA A 38 -2.95 1.82 14.82
C ALA A 38 -1.44 1.83 14.51
N MET A 39 -0.64 2.44 15.39
CA MET A 39 0.83 2.41 15.31
C MET A 39 1.42 1.01 15.52
N LYS A 40 0.72 0.08 16.17
CA LYS A 40 1.16 -1.32 16.33
C LYS A 40 1.04 -2.15 15.04
N ALA A 41 0.16 -1.76 14.13
CA ALA A 41 -0.12 -2.50 12.90
C ALA A 41 0.75 -2.09 11.70
N ILE A 42 1.55 -1.01 11.83
CA ILE A 42 2.41 -0.55 10.73
C ILE A 42 3.72 -1.32 10.76
N GLU A 43 3.87 -2.24 9.83
CA GLU A 43 5.10 -2.97 9.58
C GLU A 43 5.64 -2.59 8.20
N GLY A 44 6.51 -1.56 8.16
CA GLY A 44 7.16 -1.12 6.94
C GLY A 44 6.36 -0.13 6.10
N GLY A 45 6.80 0.07 4.87
CA GLY A 45 6.23 1.04 3.94
C GLY A 45 6.44 0.68 2.48
N VAL A 46 5.91 1.53 1.60
CA VAL A 46 6.02 1.40 0.16
C VAL A 46 6.57 2.69 -0.43
N LEU A 47 7.65 2.59 -1.21
CA LEU A 47 8.13 3.66 -2.07
C LEU A 47 7.45 3.54 -3.44
N LEU A 48 6.82 4.61 -3.90
CA LEU A 48 6.24 4.72 -5.22
C LEU A 48 7.03 5.74 -6.05
N LEU A 49 7.51 5.32 -7.21
CA LEU A 49 8.18 6.18 -8.17
C LEU A 49 7.53 6.08 -9.54
N SER A 50 7.55 7.17 -10.29
CA SER A 50 7.01 7.25 -11.64
C SER A 50 7.93 8.08 -12.54
N GLY A 51 7.85 7.86 -13.84
CA GLY A 51 8.63 8.59 -14.84
C GLY A 51 8.21 8.21 -16.25
N ASN A 52 8.78 8.91 -17.25
CA ASN A 52 8.49 8.67 -18.66
C ASN A 52 9.33 7.51 -19.24
N SER A 53 10.35 7.07 -18.52
CA SER A 53 11.25 5.99 -18.93
C SER A 53 11.84 5.25 -17.73
N ILE A 54 12.34 4.04 -17.99
CA ILE A 54 13.09 3.26 -16.97
C ILE A 54 14.35 4.02 -16.52
N GLY A 55 14.98 4.79 -17.41
CA GLY A 55 16.12 5.64 -17.05
C GLY A 55 15.75 6.72 -16.03
N GLU A 56 14.61 7.37 -16.20
CA GLU A 56 14.08 8.33 -15.22
C GLU A 56 13.75 7.68 -13.88
N LEU A 57 13.13 6.48 -13.89
CA LEU A 57 12.89 5.72 -12.67
C LEU A 57 14.19 5.40 -11.93
N THR A 58 15.22 4.98 -12.65
CA THR A 58 16.52 4.68 -12.06
C THR A 58 17.17 5.94 -11.49
N ALA A 59 17.07 7.06 -12.19
CA ALA A 59 17.56 8.35 -11.70
C ALA A 59 16.81 8.78 -10.43
N SER A 60 15.47 8.73 -10.46
CA SER A 60 14.63 9.05 -9.30
C SER A 60 14.95 8.15 -8.11
N LEU A 61 15.12 6.84 -8.32
CA LEU A 61 15.51 5.91 -7.27
C LEU A 61 16.86 6.27 -6.64
N SER A 62 17.80 6.76 -7.44
CA SER A 62 19.14 7.17 -6.97
C SER A 62 19.09 8.42 -6.08
N THR A 63 18.11 9.30 -6.27
CA THR A 63 17.93 10.51 -5.45
C THR A 63 17.28 10.23 -4.11
N VAL A 64 16.58 9.11 -3.96
CA VAL A 64 15.98 8.72 -2.68
C VAL A 64 17.11 8.34 -1.72
N HIS A 65 17.40 9.22 -0.78
CA HIS A 65 18.46 9.03 0.21
C HIS A 65 17.95 9.42 1.59
N PHE A 66 18.19 8.57 2.56
CA PHE A 66 17.84 8.82 3.96
C PHE A 66 19.07 8.56 4.85
N GLU A 67 19.14 9.24 5.98
CA GLU A 67 20.14 8.96 6.99
C GLU A 67 19.77 7.68 7.76
N GLY A 68 20.53 6.60 7.57
CA GLY A 68 20.25 5.28 8.16
C GLY A 68 20.08 5.32 9.68
N ALA A 69 20.83 6.17 10.38
CA ALA A 69 20.73 6.35 11.84
C ALA A 69 19.32 6.74 12.33
N LEU A 70 18.48 7.34 11.47
CA LEU A 70 17.10 7.69 11.81
C LEU A 70 16.23 6.45 12.06
N PHE A 71 16.64 5.29 11.54
CA PHE A 71 15.88 4.04 11.56
C PHE A 71 16.43 3.00 12.55
N ASP A 72 17.57 3.25 13.22
CA ASP A 72 18.18 2.32 14.17
C ASP A 72 17.24 1.97 15.34
N SER A 73 16.31 2.86 15.67
CA SER A 73 15.32 2.70 16.73
C SER A 73 13.89 2.65 16.19
N ASP A 74 13.70 2.09 14.99
CA ASP A 74 12.40 1.99 14.32
C ASP A 74 11.92 0.52 14.23
N PRO A 75 11.59 -0.13 15.36
CA PRO A 75 11.32 -1.57 15.39
C PRO A 75 10.08 -1.99 14.60
N ARG A 76 9.25 -1.04 14.20
CA ARG A 76 8.01 -1.28 13.43
C ARG A 76 8.02 -0.69 12.03
N GLY A 77 9.12 -0.07 11.63
CA GLY A 77 9.22 0.58 10.32
C GLY A 77 8.30 1.79 10.15
N LEU A 78 7.81 2.41 11.25
CA LEU A 78 6.93 3.57 11.16
C LEU A 78 7.63 4.78 10.56
N ARG A 79 8.84 5.10 11.00
CA ARG A 79 9.63 6.19 10.45
C ARG A 79 9.99 5.93 9.00
N LEU A 80 10.35 4.67 8.69
CA LEU A 80 10.60 4.25 7.33
C LEU A 80 9.35 4.43 6.47
N SER A 81 8.17 3.99 6.94
CA SER A 81 6.91 4.16 6.22
C SER A 81 6.62 5.62 5.90
N MET A 82 6.79 6.53 6.87
CA MET A 82 6.60 7.96 6.67
C MET A 82 7.60 8.55 5.66
N ALA A 83 8.87 8.17 5.76
CA ALA A 83 9.92 8.64 4.86
C ALA A 83 9.69 8.16 3.42
N LEU A 84 9.24 6.90 3.23
CA LEU A 84 8.90 6.35 1.92
C LEU A 84 7.64 7.01 1.34
N GLN A 85 6.65 7.30 2.16
CA GLN A 85 5.46 8.03 1.75
C GLN A 85 5.81 9.47 1.29
N ASP A 86 6.68 10.14 2.01
CA ASP A 86 7.15 11.48 1.68
C ASP A 86 7.93 11.49 0.34
N ALA A 87 8.83 10.52 0.17
CA ALA A 87 9.57 10.32 -1.08
C ALA A 87 8.66 9.95 -2.27
N SER A 88 7.47 9.44 -2.01
CA SER A 88 6.47 9.09 -3.01
C SER A 88 5.54 10.25 -3.38
N SER A 89 5.72 11.44 -2.81
CA SER A 89 4.82 12.60 -2.98
C SER A 89 4.61 13.03 -4.43
N ASN A 90 5.59 12.79 -5.29
CA ASN A 90 5.54 13.14 -6.73
C ASN A 90 5.08 11.97 -7.62
N PHE A 91 4.57 10.88 -7.05
CA PHE A 91 4.11 9.73 -7.83
C PHE A 91 2.89 10.08 -8.70
N GLN A 92 2.97 9.71 -9.98
CA GLN A 92 1.90 9.87 -10.96
C GLN A 92 1.44 8.49 -11.43
N ALA A 93 0.17 8.17 -11.15
CA ALA A 93 -0.38 6.85 -11.45
C ALA A 93 -0.57 6.58 -12.95
N ASP A 94 -0.66 7.65 -13.76
CA ASP A 94 -0.82 7.62 -15.22
C ASP A 94 0.52 7.68 -15.99
N ALA A 95 1.65 7.84 -15.27
CA ALA A 95 2.96 7.83 -15.91
C ALA A 95 3.24 6.49 -16.61
N PRO A 96 3.93 6.50 -17.76
CA PRO A 96 4.24 5.28 -18.53
C PRO A 96 5.02 4.26 -17.71
N CYS A 97 6.04 4.71 -17.00
CA CYS A 97 6.88 3.85 -16.17
C CYS A 97 6.63 4.09 -14.69
N ARG A 98 6.40 3.02 -13.95
CA ARG A 98 6.08 3.08 -12.52
C ARG A 98 6.80 1.98 -11.77
N MET A 99 7.17 2.26 -10.54
CA MET A 99 7.78 1.29 -9.64
C MET A 99 7.18 1.40 -8.25
N ALA A 100 6.96 0.26 -7.61
CA ALA A 100 6.67 0.15 -6.19
C ALA A 100 7.73 -0.72 -5.52
N LEU A 101 8.33 -0.24 -4.44
CA LEU A 101 9.28 -0.99 -3.62
C LEU A 101 8.72 -1.09 -2.20
N VAL A 102 8.43 -2.29 -1.78
CA VAL A 102 7.92 -2.59 -0.43
C VAL A 102 9.11 -2.84 0.49
N ALA A 103 9.10 -2.36 1.74
CA ALA A 103 10.12 -2.67 2.73
C ALA A 103 9.56 -2.61 4.15
N THR A 104 9.90 -3.59 4.98
CA THR A 104 9.48 -3.67 6.39
C THR A 104 10.56 -3.13 7.34
N SER A 105 11.78 -2.93 6.85
CA SER A 105 12.89 -2.39 7.62
C SER A 105 13.85 -1.58 6.74
N TRP A 106 14.65 -0.73 7.37
CA TRP A 106 15.69 0.03 6.68
C TRP A 106 16.68 -0.86 5.93
N ALA A 107 17.16 -1.91 6.54
CA ALA A 107 18.10 -2.85 5.92
C ALA A 107 17.51 -3.52 4.67
N GLU A 108 16.22 -3.85 4.73
CA GLU A 108 15.50 -4.41 3.60
C GLU A 108 15.32 -3.38 2.48
N PHE A 109 15.00 -2.14 2.81
CA PHE A 109 14.90 -1.05 1.86
C PHE A 109 16.21 -0.85 1.08
N GLU A 110 17.33 -0.71 1.76
CA GLU A 110 18.64 -0.51 1.14
C GLU A 110 19.03 -1.70 0.23
N LYS A 111 18.79 -2.93 0.70
CA LYS A 111 19.00 -4.13 -0.10
C LYS A 111 18.18 -4.12 -1.39
N ARG A 112 16.88 -3.82 -1.27
CA ARG A 112 15.96 -3.77 -2.42
C ARG A 112 16.26 -2.60 -3.35
N LYS A 113 16.61 -1.45 -2.81
CA LYS A 113 17.04 -0.29 -3.59
C LYS A 113 18.27 -0.60 -4.44
N THR A 114 19.30 -1.23 -3.84
CA THR A 114 20.51 -1.66 -4.56
C THR A 114 20.19 -2.66 -5.65
N LEU A 115 19.34 -3.64 -5.36
CA LEU A 115 18.89 -4.63 -6.32
C LEU A 115 18.12 -3.99 -7.48
N ALA A 116 17.19 -3.09 -7.19
CA ALA A 116 16.44 -2.36 -8.20
C ALA A 116 17.39 -1.55 -9.10
N SER A 117 18.28 -0.76 -8.51
CA SER A 117 19.22 0.08 -9.26
C SER A 117 20.08 -0.71 -10.25
N SER A 118 20.42 -1.95 -9.92
CA SER A 118 21.26 -2.82 -10.80
C SER A 118 20.46 -3.61 -11.83
N SER A 119 19.12 -3.69 -11.69
CA SER A 119 18.34 -4.66 -12.48
C SER A 119 17.13 -4.05 -13.19
N LEU A 120 16.76 -2.79 -12.93
CA LEU A 120 15.60 -2.12 -13.53
C LEU A 120 15.67 -2.07 -15.05
N SER A 121 16.85 -1.88 -15.63
CA SER A 121 17.06 -1.79 -17.09
C SER A 121 16.87 -3.12 -17.81
N ASP A 122 16.88 -4.24 -17.11
CA ASP A 122 16.76 -5.58 -17.67
C ASP A 122 15.36 -6.16 -17.40
N LYS A 123 14.46 -6.06 -18.39
CA LYS A 123 13.08 -6.57 -18.26
C LYS A 123 13.01 -8.06 -17.92
N ALA A 124 13.98 -8.86 -18.35
CA ALA A 124 14.01 -10.29 -18.02
C ALA A 124 14.13 -10.56 -16.52
N LYS A 125 14.64 -9.59 -15.75
CA LYS A 125 14.77 -9.67 -14.29
C LYS A 125 13.55 -9.17 -13.52
N TRP A 126 12.55 -8.58 -14.17
CA TRP A 126 11.40 -8.00 -13.47
C TRP A 126 10.57 -9.03 -12.69
N GLY A 127 10.42 -10.26 -13.22
CA GLY A 127 9.79 -11.35 -12.47
C GLY A 127 10.56 -11.71 -11.18
N PHE A 128 11.89 -11.67 -11.23
CA PHE A 128 12.72 -11.85 -10.04
C PHE A 128 12.57 -10.65 -9.08
N LEU A 129 12.58 -9.41 -9.58
CA LEU A 129 12.37 -8.21 -8.76
C LEU A 129 11.01 -8.26 -8.06
N GLN A 130 9.96 -8.68 -8.76
CA GLN A 130 8.62 -8.84 -8.19
C GLN A 130 8.61 -9.81 -7.01
N ALA A 131 9.30 -10.95 -7.13
CA ALA A 131 9.44 -11.90 -6.03
C ALA A 131 10.21 -11.33 -4.82
N GLN A 132 10.99 -10.26 -5.03
CA GLN A 132 11.71 -9.54 -3.98
C GLN A 132 10.94 -8.31 -3.45
N GLY A 133 9.67 -8.13 -3.82
CA GLY A 133 8.86 -6.98 -3.38
C GLY A 133 9.14 -5.68 -4.13
N ILE A 134 9.67 -5.78 -5.36
CA ILE A 134 9.91 -4.65 -6.25
C ILE A 134 9.06 -4.85 -7.50
N LEU A 135 7.97 -4.11 -7.62
CA LEU A 135 7.08 -4.17 -8.77
C LEU A 135 7.46 -3.07 -9.76
N VAL A 136 7.56 -3.42 -11.03
CA VAL A 136 7.91 -2.48 -12.10
C VAL A 136 6.90 -2.65 -13.24
N SER A 137 6.47 -1.54 -13.82
CA SER A 137 5.63 -1.51 -15.00
C SER A 137 6.13 -0.42 -15.94
N ASP A 138 6.21 -0.70 -17.23
CA ASP A 138 6.47 0.24 -18.31
C ASP A 138 5.30 0.33 -19.30
N GLU A 139 4.16 -0.20 -18.89
CA GLU A 139 2.93 -0.10 -19.64
C GLU A 139 2.14 1.11 -19.14
N ALA A 140 1.58 1.86 -20.09
CA ALA A 140 0.56 2.86 -19.76
C ALA A 140 -0.56 2.23 -18.93
N SER A 141 -1.35 3.04 -18.24
CA SER A 141 -2.55 2.59 -17.51
C SER A 141 -3.34 1.57 -18.32
N LEU A 142 -4.06 0.70 -17.63
CA LEU A 142 -4.87 -0.38 -18.24
C LEU A 142 -5.51 0.09 -19.56
N PRO A 143 -5.42 -0.72 -20.64
CA PRO A 143 -6.02 -0.36 -21.92
C PRO A 143 -7.48 0.03 -21.77
N ASP A 144 -7.96 0.97 -22.58
CA ASP A 144 -9.38 1.34 -22.63
C ASP A 144 -10.25 0.10 -22.85
N GLY A 145 -11.30 -0.04 -22.06
CA GLY A 145 -12.23 -1.17 -22.16
C GLY A 145 -11.87 -2.40 -21.34
N VAL A 146 -10.78 -2.40 -20.57
CA VAL A 146 -10.50 -3.47 -19.60
C VAL A 146 -11.61 -3.51 -18.55
N LYS A 147 -12.20 -4.69 -18.40
CA LYS A 147 -13.22 -4.96 -17.37
C LYS A 147 -12.54 -5.42 -16.09
N VAL A 148 -12.82 -4.73 -15.00
CA VAL A 148 -12.39 -5.16 -13.67
C VAL A 148 -13.45 -6.10 -13.08
N ALA A 149 -13.05 -7.31 -12.68
CA ALA A 149 -13.89 -8.23 -11.96
C ALA A 149 -13.53 -8.19 -10.47
N HIS A 150 -14.51 -7.90 -9.64
CA HIS A 150 -14.37 -7.99 -8.19
C HIS A 150 -14.79 -9.39 -7.74
N MET A 151 -13.84 -10.12 -7.13
CA MET A 151 -14.10 -11.46 -6.61
C MET A 151 -14.19 -11.39 -5.09
N TYR A 152 -15.28 -11.89 -4.53
CA TYR A 152 -15.45 -11.98 -3.09
C TYR A 152 -15.37 -13.46 -2.67
N PRO A 153 -14.68 -13.77 -1.56
CA PRO A 153 -14.64 -15.13 -1.06
C PRO A 153 -16.04 -15.60 -0.66
N GLY A 154 -16.32 -16.87 -0.88
CA GLY A 154 -17.56 -17.49 -0.49
C GLY A 154 -17.64 -17.78 1.02
N GLN A 155 -18.79 -18.29 1.46
CA GLN A 155 -18.99 -18.72 2.84
C GLN A 155 -17.96 -19.81 3.21
N GLY A 156 -17.34 -19.69 4.38
CA GLY A 156 -16.30 -20.61 4.86
C GLY A 156 -14.87 -20.13 4.59
N SER A 157 -14.68 -19.01 3.91
CA SER A 157 -13.36 -18.41 3.68
C SER A 157 -12.90 -17.51 4.83
N GLN A 158 -13.72 -17.29 5.83
CA GLN A 158 -13.45 -16.42 6.96
C GLN A 158 -12.48 -17.08 7.95
N TYR A 159 -11.55 -16.30 8.47
CA TYR A 159 -10.67 -16.67 9.56
C TYR A 159 -10.55 -15.54 10.59
N VAL A 160 -10.17 -15.88 11.81
CA VAL A 160 -10.02 -14.89 12.89
C VAL A 160 -8.97 -13.85 12.51
N GLY A 161 -9.32 -12.56 12.60
CA GLY A 161 -8.43 -11.47 12.22
C GLY A 161 -8.40 -11.15 10.71
N MET A 162 -9.24 -11.79 9.90
CA MET A 162 -9.36 -11.45 8.49
C MET A 162 -9.69 -9.97 8.31
N THR A 163 -8.93 -9.28 7.46
CA THR A 163 -9.03 -7.84 7.17
C THR A 163 -8.69 -6.89 8.33
N THR A 164 -8.28 -7.37 9.49
CA THR A 164 -7.88 -6.52 10.63
C THR A 164 -6.84 -5.49 10.21
N ASP A 165 -5.86 -5.89 9.40
CA ASP A 165 -4.80 -5.01 8.90
C ASP A 165 -5.32 -3.90 7.97
N LEU A 166 -6.47 -4.09 7.32
CA LEU A 166 -7.11 -3.07 6.50
C LEU A 166 -7.84 -2.01 7.33
N PHE A 167 -8.34 -2.38 8.52
CA PHE A 167 -9.03 -1.44 9.41
C PHE A 167 -8.08 -0.58 10.24
N HIS A 168 -6.83 -0.98 10.37
CA HIS A 168 -5.82 -0.29 11.17
C HIS A 168 -4.87 0.58 10.33
N ARG A 169 -5.12 0.70 9.04
CA ARG A 169 -4.45 1.60 8.11
C ARG A 169 -5.34 2.79 7.80
#